data_9492a4919e88a59153edb5800820010b
#
_entry.id   9492a4919e88a59153edb5800820010b
#
_cell.length_a   1.000
_cell.length_b   1.000
_cell.length_c   1.000
_cell.angle_alpha   90.00
_cell.angle_beta   90.00
_cell.angle_gamma   90.00
#
_symmetry.space_group_name_H-M   'P 1'
#
loop_
_entity.id
_entity.type
_entity.pdbx_description
1 polymer ?
#
loop_
_entity_poly.entity_id
_entity_poly.type
_entity_poly.pdbx_seq_one_letter_code
_entity_poly.pdbx_strand_id
1 'polypeptide(L)'
;MTPVRQEETPHRRPLSPEAEAALGVLRTAALLGGEVAEELKPHGLTPTQYNVLRILRGAGDAGLCRYEVGERLIQPGPDVTRLLDRLEASGLTARARDPEDRRQVRARITPAGLARLAELDGVLDALHRRQLGHLGAPQLRALTDLLAAARVR
;
A
#
# COMPACT_ATOMS: atom_id res chain seq x y z
N MET A 1 39.23 -3.66 46.21
CA MET A 1 38.46 -4.15 45.05
C MET A 1 37.06 -3.57 45.19
N THR A 2 36.81 -2.47 44.47
CA THR A 2 35.56 -1.73 44.57
C THR A 2 34.55 -2.39 43.59
N PRO A 3 33.32 -2.70 44.00
CA PRO A 3 32.35 -3.30 43.10
C PRO A 3 31.93 -2.26 42.07
N VAL A 4 32.06 -2.62 40.80
CA VAL A 4 31.55 -1.86 39.67
C VAL A 4 30.02 -1.81 39.81
N ARG A 5 29.50 -0.59 40.06
CA ARG A 5 28.06 -0.34 39.96
C ARG A 5 27.61 -0.67 38.53
N GLN A 6 26.76 -1.67 38.41
CA GLN A 6 25.98 -1.86 37.19
C GLN A 6 25.11 -0.61 37.05
N GLU A 7 25.39 0.19 36.03
CA GLU A 7 24.52 1.30 35.60
C GLU A 7 23.18 0.68 35.22
N GLU A 8 22.20 0.85 36.09
CA GLU A 8 20.80 0.54 35.77
C GLU A 8 20.38 1.40 34.56
N THR A 9 20.16 0.75 33.45
CA THR A 9 19.62 1.36 32.25
C THR A 9 18.27 2.04 32.59
N PRO A 10 18.08 3.35 32.30
CA PRO A 10 16.92 4.08 32.77
C PRO A 10 15.62 3.42 32.26
N HIS A 11 14.75 3.16 33.18
CA HIS A 11 13.38 2.64 33.15
C HIS A 11 12.70 2.59 31.79
N ARG A 12 12.84 1.48 31.10
CA ARG A 12 11.94 1.14 29.99
C ARG A 12 10.61 0.70 30.63
N ARG A 13 9.61 1.60 30.61
CA ARG A 13 8.25 1.21 30.99
C ARG A 13 7.83 0.04 30.11
N PRO A 14 7.35 -1.10 30.67
CA PRO A 14 6.81 -2.19 29.86
C PRO A 14 5.69 -1.68 28.98
N LEU A 15 5.70 -2.09 27.72
CA LEU A 15 4.61 -1.74 26.78
C LEU A 15 3.37 -2.56 27.14
N SER A 16 2.18 -2.00 26.96
CA SER A 16 0.96 -2.80 26.98
C SER A 16 0.92 -3.75 25.75
N PRO A 17 0.19 -4.85 25.81
CA PRO A 17 0.02 -5.74 24.65
C PRO A 17 -0.48 -4.99 23.39
N GLU A 18 -1.36 -4.01 23.56
CA GLU A 18 -1.87 -3.17 22.47
C GLU A 18 -0.75 -2.31 21.88
N ALA A 19 0.10 -1.74 22.71
CA ALA A 19 1.23 -0.92 22.23
C ALA A 19 2.27 -1.78 21.51
N GLU A 20 2.56 -2.99 22.01
CA GLU A 20 3.46 -3.94 21.34
C GLU A 20 2.91 -4.35 19.97
N ALA A 21 1.62 -4.68 19.90
CA ALA A 21 0.95 -5.03 18.65
C ALA A 21 0.97 -3.86 17.65
N ALA A 22 0.64 -2.65 18.09
CA ALA A 22 0.65 -1.46 17.24
C ALA A 22 2.04 -1.18 16.67
N LEU A 23 3.09 -1.23 17.50
CA LEU A 23 4.47 -1.06 17.06
C LEU A 23 4.91 -2.18 16.11
N GLY A 24 4.51 -3.42 16.36
CA GLY A 24 4.75 -4.55 15.49
C GLY A 24 4.16 -4.33 14.09
N VAL A 25 2.91 -3.92 14.01
CA VAL A 25 2.24 -3.60 12.75
C VAL A 25 2.97 -2.48 12.01
N LEU A 26 3.30 -1.37 12.70
CA LEU A 26 3.97 -0.22 12.08
C LEU A 26 5.37 -0.57 11.54
N ARG A 27 6.16 -1.32 12.31
CA ARG A 27 7.49 -1.76 11.88
C ARG A 27 7.43 -2.72 10.69
N THR A 28 6.51 -3.66 10.73
CA THR A 28 6.31 -4.61 9.63
C THR A 28 5.84 -3.90 8.38
N ALA A 29 4.88 -2.99 8.49
CA ALA A 29 4.40 -2.19 7.36
C ALA A 29 5.53 -1.35 6.73
N ALA A 30 6.39 -0.72 7.54
CA ALA A 30 7.53 0.05 7.05
C ALA A 30 8.53 -0.83 6.30
N LEU A 31 8.85 -2.02 6.82
CA LEU A 31 9.76 -2.97 6.18
C LEU A 31 9.20 -3.44 4.84
N LEU A 32 7.99 -3.99 4.82
CA LEU A 32 7.34 -4.52 3.62
C LEU A 32 7.16 -3.41 2.56
N GLY A 33 6.73 -2.23 2.99
CA GLY A 33 6.52 -1.08 2.10
C GLY A 33 7.82 -0.54 1.49
N GLY A 34 8.92 -0.55 2.25
CA GLY A 34 10.24 -0.15 1.77
C GLY A 34 10.73 -1.08 0.66
N GLU A 35 10.60 -2.39 0.82
CA GLU A 35 10.99 -3.36 -0.19
C GLU A 35 10.11 -3.26 -1.45
N VAL A 36 8.81 -3.01 -1.30
CA VAL A 36 7.91 -2.74 -2.44
C VAL A 36 8.35 -1.48 -3.20
N ALA A 37 8.74 -0.43 -2.49
CA ALA A 37 9.22 0.80 -3.12
C ALA A 37 10.49 0.58 -3.95
N GLU A 38 11.45 -0.18 -3.43
CA GLU A 38 12.67 -0.53 -4.17
C GLU A 38 12.39 -1.42 -5.39
N GLU A 39 11.46 -2.38 -5.27
CA GLU A 39 11.08 -3.23 -6.39
C GLU A 39 10.36 -2.46 -7.52
N LEU A 40 9.56 -1.45 -7.18
CA LEU A 40 8.83 -0.61 -8.15
C LEU A 40 9.69 0.46 -8.81
N LYS A 41 10.78 0.87 -8.18
CA LYS A 41 11.65 1.96 -8.64
C LYS A 41 12.22 1.78 -10.06
N PRO A 42 12.72 0.59 -10.46
CA PRO A 42 13.18 0.38 -11.85
C PRO A 42 12.06 0.51 -12.88
N HIS A 43 10.80 0.37 -12.47
CA HIS A 43 9.62 0.49 -13.32
C HIS A 43 9.06 1.92 -13.37
N GLY A 44 9.70 2.87 -12.70
CA GLY A 44 9.31 4.27 -12.69
C GLY A 44 8.02 4.56 -11.92
N LEU A 45 7.63 3.69 -10.99
CA LEU A 45 6.42 3.83 -10.18
C LEU A 45 6.75 3.95 -8.70
N THR A 46 5.99 4.78 -8.00
CA THR A 46 5.93 4.76 -6.53
C THR A 46 4.89 3.74 -6.06
N PRO A 47 4.97 3.27 -4.80
CA PRO A 47 3.93 2.40 -4.23
C PRO A 47 2.52 2.99 -4.33
N THR A 48 2.38 4.29 -4.12
CA THR A 48 1.08 4.98 -4.21
C THR A 48 0.54 5.01 -5.65
N GLN A 49 1.39 5.29 -6.64
CA GLN A 49 1.00 5.22 -8.06
C GLN A 49 0.59 3.81 -8.47
N TYR A 50 1.35 2.80 -8.05
CA TYR A 50 1.00 1.40 -8.26
C TYR A 50 -0.35 1.05 -7.62
N ASN A 51 -0.60 1.51 -6.39
CA ASN A 51 -1.87 1.32 -5.71
C ASN A 51 -3.04 1.96 -6.46
N VAL A 52 -2.89 3.18 -6.98
CA VAL A 52 -3.90 3.83 -7.83
C VAL A 52 -4.22 2.99 -9.07
N LEU A 53 -3.20 2.50 -9.77
CA LEU A 53 -3.40 1.65 -10.95
C LEU A 53 -4.18 0.37 -10.61
N ARG A 54 -3.87 -0.27 -9.49
CA ARG A 54 -4.62 -1.46 -9.01
C ARG A 54 -6.07 -1.14 -8.67
N ILE A 55 -6.31 -0.01 -8.02
CA ILE A 55 -7.67 0.47 -7.70
C ILE A 55 -8.46 0.68 -8.98
N LEU A 56 -7.87 1.36 -9.97
CA LEU A 56 -8.52 1.62 -11.25
C LEU A 56 -8.73 0.35 -12.09
N ARG A 57 -7.79 -0.61 -12.06
CA ARG A 57 -7.99 -1.93 -12.67
C ARG A 57 -9.21 -2.64 -12.08
N GLY A 58 -9.37 -2.60 -10.77
CA GLY A 58 -10.52 -3.19 -10.07
C GLY A 58 -11.85 -2.50 -10.37
N ALA A 59 -11.83 -1.21 -10.72
CA ALA A 59 -13.02 -0.46 -11.09
C ALA A 59 -13.50 -0.71 -12.53
N GLY A 60 -12.65 -1.26 -13.40
CA GLY A 60 -12.96 -1.55 -14.78
C GLY A 60 -13.37 -0.31 -15.58
N ASP A 61 -14.27 -0.50 -16.56
CA ASP A 61 -14.71 0.54 -17.49
C ASP A 61 -15.52 1.66 -16.83
N ALA A 62 -16.11 1.41 -15.67
CA ALA A 62 -16.84 2.44 -14.92
C ALA A 62 -15.90 3.58 -14.47
N GLY A 63 -14.63 3.26 -14.17
CA GLY A 63 -13.69 4.22 -13.64
C GLY A 63 -14.11 4.74 -12.25
N LEU A 64 -13.32 5.66 -11.72
CA LEU A 64 -13.57 6.27 -10.41
C LEU A 64 -13.32 7.77 -10.47
N CYS A 65 -14.09 8.54 -9.70
CA CYS A 65 -13.76 9.93 -9.46
C CYS A 65 -12.59 10.03 -8.44
N ARG A 66 -11.96 11.21 -8.38
CA ARG A 66 -10.79 11.43 -7.49
C ARG A 66 -11.07 11.11 -6.01
N TYR A 67 -12.27 11.37 -5.55
CA TYR A 67 -12.68 11.10 -4.17
C TYR A 67 -12.75 9.59 -3.91
N GLU A 68 -13.40 8.83 -4.78
CA GLU A 68 -13.47 7.36 -4.69
C GLU A 68 -12.09 6.70 -4.76
N VAL A 69 -11.16 7.25 -5.55
CA VAL A 69 -9.75 6.80 -5.55
C VAL A 69 -9.12 7.07 -4.20
N GLY A 70 -9.28 8.28 -3.66
CA GLY A 70 -8.70 8.66 -2.37
C GLY A 70 -9.16 7.78 -1.20
N GLU A 71 -10.45 7.42 -1.16
CA GLU A 71 -11.01 6.55 -0.12
C GLU A 71 -10.46 5.11 -0.17
N ARG A 72 -10.00 4.66 -1.33
CA ARG A 72 -9.49 3.29 -1.53
C ARG A 72 -7.98 3.18 -1.42
N LEU A 73 -7.25 4.31 -1.27
CA LEU A 73 -5.81 4.28 -1.08
C LEU A 73 -5.43 3.58 0.22
N ILE A 74 -4.36 2.80 0.17
CA ILE A 74 -3.78 2.14 1.36
C ILE A 74 -3.32 3.20 2.36
N GLN A 75 -2.71 4.28 1.88
CA GLN A 75 -2.27 5.41 2.70
C GLN A 75 -3.17 6.61 2.42
N PRO A 76 -3.94 7.10 3.41
CA PRO A 76 -4.72 8.33 3.26
C PRO A 76 -3.79 9.55 3.22
N GLY A 77 -4.23 10.62 2.55
CA GLY A 77 -3.56 11.92 2.57
C GLY A 77 -2.77 12.34 1.32
N PRO A 78 -2.37 11.49 0.36
CA PRO A 78 -1.77 11.97 -0.88
C PRO A 78 -2.71 12.88 -1.66
N ASP A 79 -2.12 13.85 -2.38
CA ASP A 79 -2.85 14.64 -3.37
C ASP A 79 -3.22 13.76 -4.57
N VAL A 80 -4.45 13.26 -4.56
CA VAL A 80 -4.97 12.34 -5.60
C VAL A 80 -4.97 13.00 -6.97
N THR A 81 -5.24 14.32 -7.04
CA THR A 81 -5.23 15.04 -8.30
C THR A 81 -3.85 15.00 -8.93
N ARG A 82 -2.79 15.30 -8.17
CA ARG A 82 -1.42 15.21 -8.64
C ARG A 82 -0.99 13.80 -9.02
N LEU A 83 -1.45 12.80 -8.29
CA LEU A 83 -1.18 11.39 -8.63
C LEU A 83 -1.78 11.03 -9.98
N LEU A 84 -3.04 11.38 -10.20
CA LEU A 84 -3.73 11.14 -11.46
C LEU A 84 -3.11 11.94 -12.61
N ASP A 85 -2.70 13.20 -12.38
CA ASP A 85 -2.01 14.02 -13.37
C ASP A 85 -0.71 13.36 -13.86
N ARG A 86 0.10 12.84 -12.93
CA ARG A 86 1.36 12.15 -13.26
C ARG A 86 1.12 10.84 -14.02
N LEU A 87 0.14 10.06 -13.60
CA LEU A 87 -0.20 8.80 -14.26
C LEU A 87 -0.77 9.03 -15.65
N GLU A 88 -1.57 10.07 -15.84
CA GLU A 88 -2.10 10.47 -17.15
C GLU A 88 -0.99 10.99 -18.06
N ALA A 89 -0.07 11.82 -17.55
CA ALA A 89 1.10 12.28 -18.29
C ALA A 89 2.01 11.11 -18.75
N SER A 90 2.02 10.01 -17.99
CA SER A 90 2.74 8.78 -18.37
C SER A 90 1.90 7.85 -19.29
N GLY A 91 0.69 8.21 -19.64
CA GLY A 91 -0.20 7.41 -20.47
C GLY A 91 -0.80 6.18 -19.79
N LEU A 92 -0.66 6.03 -18.47
CA LEU A 92 -1.12 4.87 -17.73
C LEU A 92 -2.58 4.97 -17.27
N THR A 93 -3.11 6.18 -17.21
CA THR A 93 -4.51 6.48 -16.92
C THR A 93 -5.03 7.52 -17.89
N ALA A 94 -6.34 7.60 -18.03
CA ALA A 94 -7.04 8.64 -18.77
C ALA A 94 -8.24 9.14 -17.96
N ARG A 95 -8.56 10.40 -18.09
CA ARG A 95 -9.72 11.02 -17.46
C ARG A 95 -10.73 11.46 -18.51
N ALA A 96 -11.99 11.21 -18.22
CA ALA A 96 -13.10 11.68 -19.03
C ALA A 96 -14.25 12.14 -18.13
N ARG A 97 -15.09 13.03 -18.68
CA ARG A 97 -16.32 13.41 -18.00
C ARG A 97 -17.28 12.22 -17.99
N ASP A 98 -17.98 12.06 -16.86
CA ASP A 98 -19.00 11.04 -16.73
C ASP A 98 -20.13 11.34 -17.74
N PRO A 99 -20.57 10.34 -18.52
CA PRO A 99 -21.67 10.54 -19.48
C PRO A 99 -23.01 10.91 -18.82
N GLU A 100 -23.24 10.40 -17.61
CA GLU A 100 -24.48 10.62 -16.84
C GLU A 100 -24.45 11.90 -16.00
N ASP A 101 -23.25 12.25 -15.46
CA ASP A 101 -23.04 13.48 -14.71
C ASP A 101 -21.77 14.20 -15.18
N ARG A 102 -21.93 15.11 -16.13
CA ARG A 102 -20.84 15.90 -16.72
C ARG A 102 -20.05 16.77 -15.72
N ARG A 103 -20.52 16.91 -14.49
CA ARG A 103 -19.79 17.61 -13.40
C ARG A 103 -18.70 16.70 -12.83
N GLN A 104 -18.83 15.40 -12.99
CA GLN A 104 -17.86 14.44 -12.50
C GLN A 104 -16.84 14.09 -13.58
N VAL A 105 -15.57 14.00 -13.17
CA VAL A 105 -14.48 13.48 -13.99
C VAL A 105 -14.08 12.14 -13.42
N ARG A 106 -14.10 11.10 -14.27
CA ARG A 106 -13.69 9.74 -13.90
C ARG A 106 -12.35 9.38 -14.50
N ALA A 107 -11.49 8.81 -13.68
CA ALA A 107 -10.23 8.22 -14.09
C ALA A 107 -10.43 6.74 -14.42
N ARG A 108 -9.77 6.27 -15.47
CA ARG A 108 -9.72 4.87 -15.89
C ARG A 108 -8.30 4.48 -16.18
N ILE A 109 -7.99 3.22 -15.98
CA ILE A 109 -6.71 2.67 -16.41
C ILE A 109 -6.72 2.50 -17.93
N THR A 110 -5.60 2.80 -18.57
CA THR A 110 -5.43 2.62 -20.02
C THR A 110 -4.94 1.20 -20.33
N PRO A 111 -5.00 0.75 -21.61
CA PRO A 111 -4.35 -0.50 -22.00
C PRO A 111 -2.86 -0.54 -21.65
N ALA A 112 -2.15 0.59 -21.75
CA ALA A 112 -0.75 0.71 -21.32
C ALA A 112 -0.60 0.54 -19.80
N GLY A 113 -1.53 1.08 -19.02
CA GLY A 113 -1.57 0.88 -17.56
C GLY A 113 -1.83 -0.57 -17.19
N LEU A 114 -2.75 -1.24 -17.88
CA LEU A 114 -3.01 -2.67 -17.67
C LEU A 114 -1.80 -3.54 -18.03
N ALA A 115 -1.12 -3.26 -19.14
CA ALA A 115 0.11 -3.95 -19.52
C ALA A 115 1.20 -3.77 -18.47
N ARG A 116 1.37 -2.54 -17.94
CA ARG A 116 2.34 -2.25 -16.88
C ARG A 116 2.03 -3.04 -15.60
N LEU A 117 0.77 -3.14 -15.19
CA LEU A 117 0.38 -3.96 -14.04
C LEU A 117 0.63 -5.45 -14.28
N ALA A 118 0.35 -5.96 -15.49
CA ALA A 118 0.58 -7.36 -15.83
C ALA A 118 2.07 -7.75 -15.71
N GLU A 119 2.98 -6.86 -16.10
CA GLU A 119 4.43 -7.04 -15.91
C GLU A 119 4.80 -7.09 -14.42
N LEU A 120 4.14 -6.28 -13.58
CA LEU A 120 4.45 -6.15 -12.16
C LEU A 120 3.77 -7.21 -11.28
N ASP A 121 2.66 -7.80 -11.71
CA ASP A 121 1.91 -8.78 -10.91
C ASP A 121 2.83 -9.94 -10.48
N GLY A 122 3.57 -10.55 -11.40
CA GLY A 122 4.51 -11.64 -11.09
C GLY A 122 5.70 -11.21 -10.23
N VAL A 123 6.21 -10.01 -10.46
CA VAL A 123 7.34 -9.43 -9.72
C VAL A 123 6.95 -9.22 -8.24
N LEU A 124 5.80 -8.61 -7.99
CA LEU A 124 5.34 -8.34 -6.64
C LEU A 124 4.83 -9.60 -5.93
N ASP A 125 4.23 -10.55 -6.65
CA ASP A 125 3.90 -11.85 -6.09
C ASP A 125 5.15 -12.59 -5.59
N ALA A 126 6.24 -12.57 -6.36
CA ALA A 126 7.51 -13.15 -5.96
C ALA A 126 8.10 -12.41 -4.74
N LEU A 127 8.02 -11.08 -4.70
CA LEU A 127 8.43 -10.29 -3.55
C LEU A 127 7.65 -10.68 -2.31
N HIS A 128 6.32 -10.71 -2.37
CA HIS A 128 5.47 -11.06 -1.22
C HIS A 128 5.72 -12.50 -0.72
N ARG A 129 6.04 -13.44 -1.60
CA ARG A 129 6.48 -14.78 -1.19
C ARG A 129 7.81 -14.75 -0.45
N ARG A 130 8.77 -13.93 -0.87
CA ARG A 130 10.05 -13.75 -0.14
C ARG A 130 9.82 -13.12 1.23
N GLN A 131 8.93 -12.14 1.32
CA GLN A 131 8.64 -11.40 2.56
C GLN A 131 7.94 -12.28 3.61
N LEU A 132 6.93 -13.01 3.20
CA LEU A 132 6.00 -13.68 4.12
C LEU A 132 5.91 -15.21 3.92
N GLY A 133 6.56 -15.77 2.90
CA GLY A 133 6.46 -17.19 2.56
C GLY A 133 7.07 -18.13 3.61
N HIS A 134 7.89 -17.64 4.54
CA HIS A 134 8.37 -18.39 5.70
C HIS A 134 7.25 -18.68 6.71
N LEU A 135 6.14 -17.97 6.64
CA LEU A 135 4.92 -18.27 7.39
C LEU A 135 4.12 -19.34 6.62
N GLY A 136 3.70 -20.40 7.31
CA GLY A 136 2.82 -21.41 6.71
C GLY A 136 1.43 -20.84 6.41
N ALA A 137 0.69 -21.55 5.54
CA ALA A 137 -0.65 -21.12 5.13
C ALA A 137 -1.62 -20.83 6.29
N PRO A 138 -1.62 -21.61 7.40
CA PRO A 138 -2.45 -21.28 8.56
C PRO A 138 -2.06 -19.95 9.22
N GLN A 139 -0.77 -19.67 9.33
CA GLN A 139 -0.26 -18.44 9.94
C GLN A 139 -0.56 -17.21 9.07
N LEU A 140 -0.45 -17.34 7.75
CA LEU A 140 -0.83 -16.27 6.81
C LEU A 140 -2.31 -15.93 6.89
N ARG A 141 -3.18 -16.94 6.99
CA ARG A 141 -4.62 -16.72 7.21
C ARG A 141 -4.88 -16.02 8.53
N ALA A 142 -4.28 -16.50 9.62
CA ALA A 142 -4.45 -15.90 10.94
C ALA A 142 -3.98 -14.43 10.95
N LEU A 143 -2.84 -14.13 10.32
CA LEU A 143 -2.33 -12.76 10.18
C LEU A 143 -3.33 -11.89 9.41
N THR A 144 -3.85 -12.37 8.29
CA THR A 144 -4.84 -11.65 7.48
C THR A 144 -6.09 -11.33 8.28
N ASP A 145 -6.61 -12.30 9.03
CA ASP A 145 -7.82 -12.15 9.84
C ASP A 145 -7.59 -11.16 11.00
N LEU A 146 -6.46 -11.26 11.70
CA LEU A 146 -6.10 -10.34 12.78
C LEU A 146 -5.94 -8.90 12.28
N LEU A 147 -5.27 -8.71 11.14
CA LEU A 147 -5.12 -7.39 10.52
C LEU A 147 -6.47 -6.83 10.05
N ALA A 148 -7.38 -7.67 9.55
CA ALA A 148 -8.73 -7.26 9.19
C ALA A 148 -9.52 -6.84 10.43
N ALA A 149 -9.49 -7.62 11.49
CA ALA A 149 -10.16 -7.31 12.77
C ALA A 149 -9.64 -6.01 13.40
N ALA A 150 -8.32 -5.76 13.32
CA ALA A 150 -7.70 -4.56 13.87
C ALA A 150 -8.14 -3.26 13.18
N ARG A 151 -8.68 -3.31 11.95
CA ARG A 151 -9.20 -2.15 11.22
C ARG A 151 -10.67 -1.81 11.53
N VAL A 152 -11.40 -2.73 12.17
CA VAL A 152 -12.79 -2.51 12.57
C VAL A 152 -12.79 -1.81 13.93
N ARG A 153 -13.34 -0.61 13.99
CA ARG A 153 -13.49 0.21 15.22
C ARG A 153 -14.94 0.51 15.46
#